data_594b6b47740698212860a3c78fb7a739
#
_entry.id   594b6b47740698212860a3c78fb7a739
#
_cell.length_a   1.000
_cell.length_b   1.000
_cell.length_c   1.000
_cell.angle_alpha   90.00
_cell.angle_beta   90.00
_cell.angle_gamma   90.00
#
_symmetry.space_group_name_H-M   'P 1'
#
loop_
_entity.id
_entity.type
_entity.pdbx_description
1 polymer ?
#
loop_
_entity_poly.entity_id
_entity_poly.type
_entity_poly.pdbx_seq_one_letter_code
_entity_poly.pdbx_strand_id
1 'polypeptide(L)'
;MTGVQTCALPISDPKEPTLILEREVLKAKLQTPSLASGWIELPANAFSHPAYQALRGALDAGANLDSISNDDLKSLFTELSVEPIRADGEISDRYVESIIARLHEVAISRTISDIKSKLQRINPAENESEYQQIFTELVTLESERRTLRERALGSI
;
A
#
# COMPACT_ATOMS: atom_id res chain seq x y z
N MET A 1 19.15 6.13 -23.69
CA MET A 1 18.76 5.95 -23.20
C MET A 1 18.01 5.93 -22.74
N THR A 2 17.89 5.63 -22.79
CA THR A 2 17.22 5.68 -22.32
C THR A 2 16.74 5.54 -21.40
N GLY A 3 17.04 5.66 -21.12
CA GLY A 3 16.72 5.51 -19.96
C GLY A 3 15.50 5.54 -19.52
N VAL A 4 15.11 5.70 -19.85
CA VAL A 4 14.12 5.81 -19.42
C VAL A 4 13.42 4.76 -19.07
N GLN A 5 13.49 4.09 -19.60
CA GLN A 5 12.91 3.20 -19.32
C GLN A 5 12.99 2.44 -18.30
N THR A 6 13.74 2.39 -18.18
CA THR A 6 13.94 1.77 -17.17
C THR A 6 13.32 2.19 -16.13
N CYS A 7 13.13 3.07 -16.31
CA CYS A 7 12.71 3.86 -15.45
C CYS A 7 11.99 3.30 -14.33
N ALA A 8 11.11 2.65 -14.41
CA ALA A 8 10.30 2.30 -13.31
C ALA A 8 10.77 1.08 -12.60
N LEU A 9 11.67 0.37 -13.21
CA LEU A 9 11.95 -0.97 -12.76
C LEU A 9 13.35 -1.32 -12.87
N PRO A 10 13.77 -2.33 -12.20
CA PRO A 10 13.29 -2.90 -10.99
C PRO A 10 13.81 -2.12 -9.80
N ILE A 11 13.18 -2.26 -8.66
CA ILE A 11 13.69 -1.70 -7.44
C ILE A 11 14.32 -2.82 -6.64
N SER A 12 15.62 -2.79 -6.50
CA SER A 12 16.31 -3.82 -5.75
C SER A 12 16.45 -3.47 -4.28
N ASP A 13 16.66 -2.19 -3.99
CA ASP A 13 16.96 -1.75 -2.62
C ASP A 13 16.40 -0.34 -2.40
N PRO A 14 15.12 -0.21 -2.15
CA PRO A 14 14.55 1.11 -1.92
C PRO A 14 15.06 1.72 -0.64
N LYS A 15 15.31 3.02 -0.68
CA LYS A 15 15.79 3.77 0.49
C LYS A 15 14.69 4.56 1.16
N GLU A 16 13.64 4.86 0.43
CA GLU A 16 12.52 5.59 0.98
C GLU A 16 11.71 4.72 1.92
N PRO A 17 11.43 5.20 3.16
CA PRO A 17 10.70 4.38 4.14
C PRO A 17 9.38 3.81 3.64
N THR A 18 8.63 4.60 2.86
CA THR A 18 7.35 4.14 2.32
C THR A 18 7.55 2.97 1.37
N LEU A 19 8.56 3.04 0.50
CA LEU A 19 8.84 1.97 -0.45
C LEU A 19 9.38 0.72 0.25
N ILE A 20 10.13 0.89 1.32
CA ILE A 20 10.58 -0.23 2.14
C ILE A 20 9.36 -0.94 2.73
N LEU A 21 8.41 -0.17 3.23
CA LEU A 21 7.17 -0.72 3.79
C LEU A 21 6.36 -1.45 2.73
N GLU A 22 6.21 -0.84 1.53
CA GLU A 22 5.49 -1.46 0.42
C GLU A 22 6.11 -2.80 0.05
N ARG A 23 7.44 -2.83 -0.03
CA ARG A 23 8.18 -4.04 -0.36
C ARG A 23 7.97 -5.11 0.70
N GLU A 24 8.02 -4.72 1.96
CA GLU A 24 7.85 -5.63 3.08
C GLU A 24 6.45 -6.27 3.08
N VAL A 25 5.42 -5.49 2.80
CA VAL A 25 4.05 -6.00 2.72
C VAL A 25 3.90 -7.00 1.57
N LEU A 26 4.51 -6.69 0.42
CA LEU A 26 4.49 -7.62 -0.72
C LEU A 26 5.19 -8.94 -0.39
N LYS A 27 6.33 -8.88 0.30
CA LYS A 27 7.03 -10.08 0.75
C LYS A 27 6.14 -10.92 1.67
N ALA A 28 5.47 -10.27 2.60
CA ALA A 28 4.57 -10.96 3.53
C ALA A 28 3.43 -11.65 2.77
N LYS A 29 2.87 -10.96 1.78
CA LYS A 29 1.78 -11.55 0.97
C LYS A 29 2.26 -12.76 0.18
N LEU A 30 3.47 -12.69 -0.35
CA LEU A 30 4.03 -13.80 -1.15
C LEU A 30 4.49 -14.97 -0.29
N GLN A 31 5.14 -14.69 0.83
CA GLN A 31 5.77 -15.72 1.66
C GLN A 31 4.85 -16.26 2.75
N THR A 32 3.95 -15.45 3.25
CA THR A 32 3.02 -15.83 4.32
C THR A 32 1.59 -15.40 4.01
N PRO A 33 1.03 -15.85 2.89
CA PRO A 33 -0.28 -15.35 2.46
C PRO A 33 -1.41 -15.62 3.46
N SER A 34 -1.30 -16.68 4.25
CA SER A 34 -2.31 -16.98 5.27
C SER A 34 -2.33 -15.96 6.41
N LEU A 35 -1.24 -15.23 6.62
CA LEU A 35 -1.15 -14.21 7.66
C LEU A 35 -1.55 -12.83 7.16
N ALA A 36 -1.73 -12.66 5.85
CA ALA A 36 -1.98 -11.37 5.24
C ALA A 36 -3.49 -11.08 5.07
N SER A 37 -4.26 -11.27 6.13
CA SER A 37 -5.71 -11.09 6.08
C SER A 37 -6.15 -9.66 5.75
N GLY A 38 -5.39 -8.67 6.20
CA GLY A 38 -5.70 -7.27 5.91
C GLY A 38 -5.43 -6.82 4.48
N TRP A 39 -4.80 -7.66 3.69
CA TRP A 39 -4.46 -7.34 2.30
C TRP A 39 -5.67 -6.91 1.48
N ILE A 40 -6.79 -7.62 1.65
CA ILE A 40 -8.00 -7.37 0.86
C ILE A 40 -8.60 -5.99 1.11
N GLU A 41 -8.32 -5.42 2.27
CA GLU A 41 -8.84 -4.10 2.65
C GLU A 41 -7.96 -2.95 2.17
N LEU A 42 -6.77 -3.23 1.65
CA LEU A 42 -5.86 -2.18 1.19
C LEU A 42 -6.47 -1.40 0.02
N PRO A 43 -6.46 -0.06 0.09
CA PRO A 43 -7.02 0.75 -1.00
C PRO A 43 -6.17 0.68 -2.25
N ALA A 44 -6.76 1.12 -3.38
CA ALA A 44 -6.07 1.08 -4.68
C ALA A 44 -4.76 1.85 -4.68
N ASN A 45 -4.64 2.89 -3.86
CA ASN A 45 -3.44 3.72 -3.80
C ASN A 45 -2.44 3.28 -2.73
N ALA A 46 -2.58 2.05 -2.20
CA ALA A 46 -1.68 1.57 -1.16
C ALA A 46 -0.23 1.49 -1.62
N PHE A 47 -0.01 1.10 -2.87
CA PHE A 47 1.32 1.01 -3.44
C PHE A 47 1.57 2.20 -4.35
N SER A 48 2.67 2.91 -4.11
CA SER A 48 2.98 4.13 -4.85
C SER A 48 3.93 3.90 -6.03
N HIS A 49 4.77 2.85 -5.96
CA HIS A 49 5.72 2.57 -7.03
C HIS A 49 5.07 1.73 -8.12
N PRO A 50 5.27 2.09 -9.40
CA PRO A 50 4.64 1.37 -10.52
C PRO A 50 4.91 -0.13 -10.53
N ALA A 51 6.12 -0.55 -10.18
CA ALA A 51 6.46 -1.97 -10.13
C ALA A 51 5.65 -2.69 -9.06
N TYR A 52 5.49 -2.08 -7.90
CA TYR A 52 4.73 -2.65 -6.79
C TYR A 52 3.25 -2.65 -7.08
N GLN A 53 2.75 -1.60 -7.75
CA GLN A 53 1.36 -1.55 -8.20
C GLN A 53 1.06 -2.69 -9.17
N ALA A 54 1.96 -2.93 -10.12
CA ALA A 54 1.80 -4.00 -11.09
C ALA A 54 1.80 -5.38 -10.42
N LEU A 55 2.69 -5.58 -9.46
CA LEU A 55 2.74 -6.83 -8.72
C LEU A 55 1.47 -7.04 -7.90
N ARG A 56 0.98 -5.99 -7.24
CA ARG A 56 -0.27 -6.08 -6.50
C ARG A 56 -1.42 -6.48 -7.40
N GLY A 57 -1.52 -5.86 -8.57
CA GLY A 57 -2.56 -6.19 -9.54
C GLY A 57 -2.52 -7.66 -9.97
N ALA A 58 -1.32 -8.17 -10.20
CA ALA A 58 -1.14 -9.57 -10.57
C ALA A 58 -1.57 -10.50 -9.42
N LEU A 59 -1.19 -10.17 -8.19
CA LEU A 59 -1.57 -10.97 -7.02
C LEU A 59 -3.09 -10.96 -6.80
N ASP A 60 -3.72 -9.81 -6.97
CA ASP A 60 -5.18 -9.71 -6.83
C ASP A 60 -5.93 -10.50 -7.90
N ALA A 61 -5.30 -10.65 -9.06
CA ALA A 61 -5.86 -11.46 -10.15
C ALA A 61 -5.59 -12.96 -9.97
N GLY A 62 -4.89 -13.34 -8.91
CA GLY A 62 -4.56 -14.74 -8.65
C GLY A 62 -3.41 -15.25 -9.49
N ALA A 63 -2.59 -14.36 -10.03
CA ALA A 63 -1.46 -14.75 -10.88
C ALA A 63 -0.39 -15.49 -10.09
N ASN A 64 0.23 -16.45 -10.77
CA ASN A 64 1.42 -17.11 -10.24
C ASN A 64 2.56 -16.81 -11.21
N LEU A 65 3.75 -17.31 -10.89
CA LEU A 65 4.95 -17.01 -11.68
C LEU A 65 4.77 -17.39 -13.15
N ASP A 66 4.11 -18.52 -13.42
CA ASP A 66 3.93 -19.02 -14.78
C ASP A 66 2.96 -18.14 -15.61
N SER A 67 2.00 -17.52 -14.94
CA SER A 67 1.01 -16.71 -15.64
C SER A 67 1.45 -15.27 -15.91
N ILE A 68 2.57 -14.84 -15.31
CA ILE A 68 3.09 -13.51 -15.52
C ILE A 68 3.94 -13.50 -16.79
N SER A 69 3.59 -12.65 -17.75
CA SER A 69 4.30 -12.58 -19.03
C SER A 69 5.40 -11.53 -19.05
N ASN A 70 5.34 -10.51 -18.20
CA ASN A 70 6.34 -9.45 -18.15
C ASN A 70 7.57 -9.93 -17.38
N ASP A 71 8.73 -9.89 -18.01
CA ASP A 71 9.97 -10.41 -17.43
C ASP A 71 10.41 -9.65 -16.18
N ASP A 72 10.25 -8.33 -16.17
CA ASP A 72 10.60 -7.52 -15.00
C ASP A 72 9.69 -7.84 -13.82
N LEU A 73 8.41 -8.05 -14.08
CA LEU A 73 7.47 -8.41 -13.05
C LEU A 73 7.74 -9.81 -12.53
N LYS A 74 8.11 -10.74 -13.41
CA LYS A 74 8.53 -12.08 -13.00
C LYS A 74 9.75 -12.04 -12.08
N SER A 75 10.73 -11.22 -12.44
CA SER A 75 11.94 -11.07 -11.64
C SER A 75 11.61 -10.51 -10.26
N LEU A 76 10.76 -9.50 -10.20
CA LEU A 76 10.33 -8.93 -8.93
C LEU A 76 9.57 -9.95 -8.09
N PHE A 77 8.66 -10.67 -8.69
CA PHE A 77 7.91 -11.72 -8.00
C PHE A 77 8.86 -12.75 -7.38
N THR A 78 9.83 -13.22 -8.17
CA THR A 78 10.80 -14.21 -7.72
C THR A 78 11.68 -13.67 -6.60
N GLU A 79 12.18 -12.44 -6.75
CA GLU A 79 13.01 -11.80 -5.76
C GLU A 79 12.30 -11.66 -4.42
N LEU A 80 11.07 -11.16 -4.44
CA LEU A 80 10.30 -10.93 -3.21
C LEU A 80 9.82 -12.25 -2.57
N SER A 81 9.73 -13.31 -3.36
CA SER A 81 9.33 -14.61 -2.82
C SER A 81 10.41 -15.22 -1.93
N VAL A 82 11.65 -14.80 -2.09
CA VAL A 82 12.78 -15.39 -1.35
C VAL A 82 13.52 -14.39 -0.46
N GLU A 83 13.29 -13.09 -0.65
CA GLU A 83 13.96 -12.07 0.15
C GLU A 83 13.49 -12.13 1.59
N PRO A 84 14.41 -12.13 2.58
CA PRO A 84 14.00 -12.24 3.98
C PRO A 84 13.07 -11.09 4.42
N ILE A 85 12.04 -11.44 5.18
CA ILE A 85 11.15 -10.48 5.81
C ILE A 85 11.88 -9.92 7.03
N ARG A 86 11.78 -8.61 7.22
CA ARG A 86 12.52 -7.90 8.29
C ARG A 86 11.80 -7.94 9.64
N ALA A 87 11.34 -9.12 10.04
CA ALA A 87 10.73 -9.28 11.34
C ALA A 87 11.80 -9.62 12.39
N ASP A 88 11.64 -9.11 13.59
CA ASP A 88 12.51 -9.47 14.68
C ASP A 88 12.06 -10.84 15.22
N GLY A 89 12.78 -11.88 14.86
CA GLY A 89 12.41 -13.24 15.26
C GLY A 89 11.43 -13.88 14.28
N GLU A 90 10.52 -14.67 14.80
CA GLU A 90 9.55 -15.36 13.99
C GLU A 90 8.53 -14.41 13.36
N ILE A 91 8.16 -14.70 12.12
CA ILE A 91 7.12 -13.95 11.43
C ILE A 91 5.78 -14.37 12.01
N SER A 92 5.10 -13.43 12.67
CA SER A 92 3.81 -13.68 13.29
C SER A 92 2.71 -12.96 12.52
N ASP A 93 1.46 -13.42 12.70
CA ASP A 93 0.31 -12.72 12.13
C ASP A 93 0.23 -11.29 12.65
N ARG A 94 0.58 -11.07 13.92
CA ARG A 94 0.62 -9.73 14.52
C ARG A 94 1.58 -8.80 13.76
N TYR A 95 2.77 -9.29 13.42
CA TYR A 95 3.73 -8.50 12.66
C TYR A 95 3.18 -8.16 11.28
N VAL A 96 2.64 -9.16 10.57
CA VAL A 96 2.09 -8.97 9.22
C VAL A 96 0.92 -8.00 9.26
N GLU A 97 0.01 -8.17 10.21
CA GLU A 97 -1.12 -7.26 10.36
C GLU A 97 -0.66 -5.83 10.64
N SER A 98 0.38 -5.65 11.44
CA SER A 98 0.87 -4.32 11.78
C SER A 98 1.48 -3.61 10.58
N ILE A 99 2.24 -4.30 9.73
CA ILE A 99 2.83 -3.67 8.54
C ILE A 99 1.76 -3.37 7.50
N ILE A 100 0.77 -4.22 7.35
CA ILE A 100 -0.35 -3.96 6.43
C ILE A 100 -1.17 -2.76 6.92
N ALA A 101 -1.45 -2.70 8.22
CA ALA A 101 -2.18 -1.56 8.79
C ALA A 101 -1.40 -0.26 8.61
N ARG A 102 -0.08 -0.30 8.77
CA ARG A 102 0.76 0.87 8.57
C ARG A 102 0.74 1.34 7.11
N LEU A 103 0.80 0.42 6.18
CA LEU A 103 0.70 0.75 4.76
C LEU A 103 -0.66 1.35 4.43
N HIS A 104 -1.72 0.78 4.98
CA HIS A 104 -3.07 1.29 4.82
C HIS A 104 -3.19 2.71 5.38
N GLU A 105 -2.63 2.94 6.57
CA GLU A 105 -2.62 4.25 7.20
C GLU A 105 -1.92 5.30 6.32
N VAL A 106 -0.77 4.95 5.74
CA VAL A 106 -0.03 5.84 4.85
C VAL A 106 -0.88 6.21 3.63
N ALA A 107 -1.57 5.24 3.05
CA ALA A 107 -2.42 5.46 1.89
C ALA A 107 -3.59 6.39 2.24
N ILE A 108 -4.24 6.16 3.37
CA ILE A 108 -5.35 7.01 3.82
C ILE A 108 -4.86 8.42 4.12
N SER A 109 -3.67 8.56 4.69
CA SER A 109 -3.09 9.88 4.96
C SER A 109 -2.90 10.68 3.68
N ARG A 110 -2.50 10.03 2.58
CA ARG A 110 -2.40 10.69 1.28
C ARG A 110 -3.77 11.15 0.79
N THR A 111 -4.76 10.30 0.90
CA THR A 111 -6.14 10.63 0.49
C THR A 111 -6.69 11.79 1.32
N ILE A 112 -6.44 11.78 2.63
CA ILE A 112 -6.86 12.87 3.51
C ILE A 112 -6.22 14.18 3.08
N SER A 113 -4.92 14.17 2.77
CA SER A 113 -4.22 15.35 2.30
C SER A 113 -4.84 15.91 1.00
N ASP A 114 -5.16 15.02 0.06
CA ASP A 114 -5.79 15.41 -1.20
C ASP A 114 -7.18 16.00 -0.98
N ILE A 115 -7.95 15.40 -0.09
CA ILE A 115 -9.30 15.89 0.24
C ILE A 115 -9.24 17.25 0.90
N LYS A 116 -8.29 17.46 1.83
CA LYS A 116 -8.10 18.76 2.47
C LYS A 116 -7.77 19.84 1.44
N SER A 117 -6.90 19.52 0.49
CA SER A 117 -6.57 20.43 -0.60
C SER A 117 -7.78 20.76 -1.45
N LYS A 118 -8.60 19.75 -1.72
CA LYS A 118 -9.83 19.93 -2.50
C LYS A 118 -10.83 20.82 -1.78
N LEU A 119 -11.01 20.63 -0.47
CA LEU A 119 -11.91 21.46 0.33
C LEU A 119 -11.49 22.92 0.33
N GLN A 120 -10.19 23.20 0.32
CA GLN A 120 -9.69 24.58 0.28
C GLN A 120 -10.04 25.30 -1.02
N ARG A 121 -10.33 24.56 -2.08
CA ARG A 121 -10.67 25.13 -3.40
C ARG A 121 -12.16 25.29 -3.60
N ILE A 122 -12.98 24.71 -2.74
CA ILE A 122 -14.44 24.78 -2.86
C ILE A 122 -14.96 25.94 -2.04
N ASN A 123 -15.85 26.75 -2.65
CA ASN A 123 -16.56 27.78 -1.93
C ASN A 123 -17.78 27.17 -1.26
N PRO A 124 -17.82 27.07 0.07
CA PRO A 124 -18.95 26.45 0.77
C PRO A 124 -20.29 27.14 0.50
N ALA A 125 -20.26 28.44 0.24
CA ALA A 125 -21.49 29.20 0.01
C ALA A 125 -22.11 28.87 -1.35
N GLU A 126 -21.28 28.55 -2.34
CA GLU A 126 -21.75 28.24 -3.69
C GLU A 126 -21.99 26.76 -3.92
N ASN A 127 -21.24 25.91 -3.22
CA ASN A 127 -21.26 24.46 -3.42
C ASN A 127 -21.47 23.73 -2.09
N GLU A 128 -22.49 24.12 -1.36
CA GLU A 128 -22.73 23.60 -0.01
C GLU A 128 -22.86 22.07 0.02
N SER A 129 -23.62 21.50 -0.87
CA SER A 129 -23.86 20.05 -0.90
C SER A 129 -22.56 19.28 -1.14
N GLU A 130 -21.77 19.70 -2.12
CA GLU A 130 -20.48 19.07 -2.43
C GLU A 130 -19.52 19.22 -1.26
N TYR A 131 -19.47 20.41 -0.67
CA TYR A 131 -18.61 20.66 0.48
C TYR A 131 -18.95 19.73 1.64
N GLN A 132 -20.23 19.58 1.95
CA GLN A 132 -20.69 18.72 3.03
C GLN A 132 -20.36 17.24 2.78
N GLN A 133 -20.52 16.78 1.55
CA GLN A 133 -20.19 15.40 1.18
C GLN A 133 -18.70 15.12 1.39
N ILE A 134 -17.85 16.01 0.91
CA ILE A 134 -16.41 15.86 1.02
C ILE A 134 -15.95 15.96 2.46
N PHE A 135 -16.57 16.88 3.22
CA PHE A 135 -16.24 17.02 4.64
C PHE A 135 -16.60 15.75 5.42
N THR A 136 -17.77 15.16 5.12
CA THR A 136 -18.19 13.91 5.76
C THR A 136 -17.21 12.78 5.44
N GLU A 137 -16.76 12.70 4.18
CA GLU A 137 -15.77 11.73 3.78
C GLU A 137 -14.46 11.92 4.56
N LEU A 138 -14.04 13.18 4.73
CA LEU A 138 -12.84 13.50 5.49
C LEU A 138 -12.93 13.01 6.93
N VAL A 139 -14.06 13.26 7.58
CA VAL A 139 -14.26 12.82 8.97
C VAL A 139 -14.19 11.30 9.08
N THR A 140 -14.80 10.60 8.12
CA THR A 140 -14.79 9.14 8.10
C THR A 140 -13.35 8.61 7.95
N LEU A 141 -12.58 9.20 7.02
CA LEU A 141 -11.21 8.80 6.79
C LEU A 141 -10.30 9.11 7.99
N GLU A 142 -10.53 10.23 8.67
CA GLU A 142 -9.76 10.56 9.88
C GLU A 142 -9.98 9.52 10.98
N SER A 143 -11.23 9.07 11.13
CA SER A 143 -11.56 8.04 12.11
C SER A 143 -10.92 6.70 11.74
N GLU A 144 -10.99 6.34 10.47
CA GLU A 144 -10.38 5.11 9.98
C GLU A 144 -8.86 5.13 10.15
N ARG A 145 -8.24 6.26 9.85
CA ARG A 145 -6.79 6.42 10.04
C ARG A 145 -6.38 6.19 11.49
N ARG A 146 -7.17 6.71 12.42
CA ARG A 146 -6.89 6.51 13.86
C ARG A 146 -6.93 5.03 14.23
N THR A 147 -7.94 4.31 13.75
CA THR A 147 -8.06 2.87 13.99
C THR A 147 -6.87 2.10 13.43
N LEU A 148 -6.47 2.46 12.22
CA LEU A 148 -5.32 1.80 11.57
C LEU A 148 -4.02 2.08 12.30
N ARG A 149 -3.85 3.30 12.83
CA ARG A 149 -2.66 3.65 13.60
C ARG A 149 -2.55 2.80 14.85
N GLU A 150 -3.66 2.58 15.54
CA GLU A 150 -3.70 1.73 16.71
C GLU A 150 -3.33 0.29 16.36
N ARG A 151 -3.85 -0.20 15.24
CA ARG A 151 -3.53 -1.53 14.74
C ARG A 151 -2.05 -1.66 14.37
N ALA A 152 -1.50 -0.64 13.73
CA ALA A 152 -0.11 -0.62 13.31
C ALA A 152 0.84 -0.64 14.49
N LEU A 153 0.44 -0.04 15.62
CA LEU A 153 1.23 -0.05 16.85
C LEU A 153 1.11 -1.37 17.60
N GLY A 154 0.26 -2.27 17.12
CA GLY A 154 0.04 -3.53 17.80
C GLY A 154 -0.74 -3.39 19.10
N SER A 155 -1.45 -2.30 19.26
CA SER A 155 -2.28 -2.10 20.43
C SER A 155 -3.41 -3.04 20.38
N ILE A 156 -3.79 -3.39 21.48
CA ILE A 156 -4.78 -4.39 21.53
C ILE A 156 -6.09 -3.98 21.96
#